data_268c54eede7261e7ec6cfe52a5bec2dd
#
_entry.id   268c54eede7261e7ec6cfe52a5bec2dd
#
_cell.length_a   1.000
_cell.length_b   1.000
_cell.length_c   1.000
_cell.angle_alpha   90.00
_cell.angle_beta   90.00
_cell.angle_gamma   90.00
#
_symmetry.space_group_name_H-M   'P 1'
#
loop_
_entity.id
_entity.type
_entity.pdbx_description
1 polymer ?
#
loop_
_entity_poly.entity_id
_entity_poly.type
_entity_poly.pdbx_seq_one_letter_code
_entity_poly.pdbx_strand_id
1 'polypeptide(L)'
;MAQLLPRADSFNARVRGSSHVDFKTATTGVIGKAMRNELSRLVNTVDDPQTKKAFDTEMQSFFYLFTRYLAERAQNHDLDWDRIKSPGEDQIVPYSSLTPPKDTSALNKLAVLKVNGGLGTSMGMTGAKSALEVKDDMTFLDLTVRQIEHLNTTNKVDVPLILMTSFNTHEDTLRIIKKYANQQLRITTFNQSRYPRIFKESLLPCPKTADDDKKNWYPPGHGDLYNALLHSGVLDQLISEGKEYLFVSNSDNLGAVVDQSILQHMIDTQAEFLMEVTDKTKADIKGGTLVDYEGSIRLLEVAQVPSEHVEDFKSVRKFKIFNTNNIWINLQALKRIMEQDSMDLEIIINPKQTDDGQAVIQLETAAGAAIKHFKGAHGINVPRSRFLPVKSCSDLLLIKSDIYSLEHGELVINPSRMFENTPVIKLGDHFKKIQQFQKRFKKIPKVLELDHLTVTGDVYFGRNVTLRGTVIIVANEGQRIDIPDGCILENRLLSGNLNMIVSLLFIYSRFP
;
A
#
# COMPACT_ATOMS: atom_id res chain seq x y z
N MET A 1 21.72 -27.77 2.69
CA MET A 1 20.59 -26.84 2.73
C MET A 1 19.32 -27.58 3.13
N ALA A 2 19.22 -28.01 4.36
CA ALA A 2 18.05 -28.73 4.86
C ALA A 2 17.96 -28.49 6.39
N GLN A 3 17.57 -27.28 6.78
CA GLN A 3 17.29 -26.96 8.19
C GLN A 3 16.58 -25.59 8.28
N LEU A 4 15.32 -25.51 7.81
CA LEU A 4 14.49 -24.31 7.94
C LEU A 4 13.06 -24.63 8.40
N LEU A 5 12.87 -25.73 9.12
CA LEU A 5 11.63 -25.97 9.84
C LEU A 5 11.99 -26.21 11.32
N PRO A 6 11.37 -25.50 12.27
CA PRO A 6 11.44 -25.92 13.67
C PRO A 6 10.88 -27.34 13.73
N ARG A 7 11.64 -28.27 14.28
CA ARG A 7 11.18 -29.64 14.48
C ARG A 7 9.89 -29.59 15.30
N ALA A 8 8.86 -30.31 14.83
CA ALA A 8 7.58 -30.45 15.52
C ALA A 8 7.74 -30.87 17.02
N ASP A 9 8.88 -31.38 17.38
CA ASP A 9 9.19 -31.85 18.73
C ASP A 9 9.48 -30.73 19.74
N SER A 10 9.82 -29.50 19.31
CA SER A 10 10.02 -28.38 20.23
C SER A 10 8.70 -27.75 20.71
N PHE A 11 7.59 -28.03 20.04
CA PHE A 11 6.26 -27.54 20.41
C PHE A 11 5.66 -28.32 21.60
N ASN A 12 6.03 -29.59 21.74
CA ASN A 12 5.50 -30.47 22.80
C ASN A 12 6.19 -30.33 24.16
N ALA A 13 7.33 -29.64 24.26
CA ALA A 13 8.14 -29.62 25.47
C ALA A 13 7.81 -28.50 26.48
N ARG A 14 6.93 -27.55 26.20
CA ARG A 14 6.69 -26.36 27.03
C ARG A 14 5.32 -26.18 27.67
N VAL A 15 4.38 -27.09 27.50
CA VAL A 15 3.03 -26.93 28.06
C VAL A 15 2.73 -28.05 29.08
N ARG A 16 3.10 -27.86 30.33
CA ARG A 16 2.54 -28.58 31.50
C ARG A 16 1.81 -27.54 32.36
N GLY A 17 0.50 -27.49 32.28
CA GLY A 17 -0.35 -26.71 33.19
C GLY A 17 -1.69 -26.25 32.58
N SER A 18 -2.71 -27.02 32.83
CA SER A 18 -4.16 -26.84 32.75
C SER A 18 -4.84 -27.59 31.60
N SER A 19 -5.90 -28.31 31.91
CA SER A 19 -6.66 -29.18 31.02
C SER A 19 -7.30 -28.42 29.81
N HIS A 20 -7.54 -27.14 29.94
CA HIS A 20 -8.09 -26.31 28.86
C HIS A 20 -7.04 -25.89 27.82
N VAL A 21 -5.79 -25.70 28.26
CA VAL A 21 -4.64 -25.41 27.39
C VAL A 21 -4.25 -26.66 26.61
N ASP A 22 -4.30 -27.82 27.23
CA ASP A 22 -3.99 -29.11 26.59
C ASP A 22 -4.96 -29.46 25.45
N PHE A 23 -6.26 -29.19 25.62
CA PHE A 23 -7.25 -29.44 24.56
C PHE A 23 -7.07 -28.51 23.36
N LYS A 24 -6.84 -27.19 23.58
CA LYS A 24 -6.57 -26.22 22.50
C LYS A 24 -5.29 -26.59 21.76
N THR A 25 -4.24 -26.96 22.46
CA THR A 25 -2.95 -27.36 21.88
C THR A 25 -3.07 -28.66 21.06
N ALA A 26 -3.81 -29.65 21.56
CA ALA A 26 -4.06 -30.88 20.83
C ALA A 26 -4.86 -30.62 19.54
N THR A 27 -5.89 -29.78 19.61
CA THR A 27 -6.70 -29.39 18.44
C THR A 27 -5.85 -28.62 17.43
N THR A 28 -4.99 -27.73 17.86
CA THR A 28 -4.03 -27.00 17.03
C THR A 28 -3.11 -27.94 16.26
N GLY A 29 -2.60 -28.98 16.94
CA GLY A 29 -1.75 -30.00 16.34
C GLY A 29 -2.47 -30.81 15.23
N VAL A 30 -3.73 -31.17 15.45
CA VAL A 30 -4.53 -31.91 14.46
C VAL A 30 -4.81 -31.04 13.24
N ILE A 31 -5.21 -29.79 13.42
CA ILE A 31 -5.47 -28.84 12.31
C ILE A 31 -4.17 -28.57 11.54
N GLY A 32 -3.06 -28.34 12.21
CA GLY A 32 -1.75 -28.16 11.56
C GLY A 32 -1.34 -29.34 10.70
N LYS A 33 -1.54 -30.56 11.20
CA LYS A 33 -1.26 -31.80 10.43
C LYS A 33 -2.19 -31.93 9.21
N ALA A 34 -3.48 -31.64 9.36
CA ALA A 34 -4.42 -31.66 8.26
C ALA A 34 -4.05 -30.63 7.18
N MET A 35 -3.71 -29.41 7.57
CA MET A 35 -3.23 -28.38 6.64
C MET A 35 -1.97 -28.83 5.89
N ARG A 36 -0.97 -29.37 6.59
CA ARG A 36 0.27 -29.85 5.96
C ARG A 36 -0.02 -30.91 4.90
N ASN A 37 -0.93 -31.86 5.19
CA ASN A 37 -1.31 -32.89 4.24
C ASN A 37 -1.99 -32.28 2.99
N GLU A 38 -2.90 -31.33 3.15
CA GLU A 38 -3.55 -30.67 2.02
C GLU A 38 -2.57 -29.85 1.19
N LEU A 39 -1.64 -29.11 1.82
CA LEU A 39 -0.60 -28.39 1.09
C LEU A 39 0.33 -29.33 0.32
N SER A 40 0.70 -30.48 0.91
CA SER A 40 1.48 -31.52 0.20
C SER A 40 0.70 -32.09 -1.00
N ARG A 41 -0.61 -32.24 -0.88
CA ARG A 41 -1.46 -32.65 -2.03
C ARG A 41 -1.45 -31.59 -3.13
N LEU A 42 -1.58 -30.30 -2.79
CA LEU A 42 -1.49 -29.20 -3.75
C LEU A 42 -0.14 -29.21 -4.48
N VAL A 43 0.97 -29.33 -3.77
CA VAL A 43 2.32 -29.41 -4.35
C VAL A 43 2.45 -30.57 -5.33
N ASN A 44 1.82 -31.72 -5.02
CA ASN A 44 1.86 -32.90 -5.89
C ASN A 44 1.00 -32.79 -7.16
N THR A 45 0.19 -31.72 -7.30
CA THR A 45 -0.52 -31.43 -8.56
C THR A 45 0.35 -30.69 -9.59
N VAL A 46 1.57 -30.31 -9.25
CA VAL A 46 2.51 -29.65 -10.16
C VAL A 46 3.45 -30.69 -10.77
N ASP A 47 3.46 -30.80 -12.09
CA ASP A 47 4.26 -31.79 -12.81
C ASP A 47 5.70 -31.34 -13.05
N ASP A 48 5.91 -30.06 -13.41
CA ASP A 48 7.25 -29.54 -13.69
C ASP A 48 8.11 -29.46 -12.42
N PRO A 49 9.27 -30.13 -12.37
CA PRO A 49 10.10 -30.20 -11.16
C PRO A 49 10.58 -28.85 -10.63
N GLN A 50 10.88 -27.88 -11.52
CA GLN A 50 11.37 -26.57 -11.12
C GLN A 50 10.24 -25.73 -10.53
N THR A 51 9.10 -25.69 -11.19
CA THR A 51 7.87 -25.03 -10.72
C THR A 51 7.38 -25.65 -9.42
N LYS A 52 7.41 -26.99 -9.32
CA LYS A 52 7.04 -27.73 -8.11
C LYS A 52 7.89 -27.34 -6.92
N LYS A 53 9.21 -27.22 -7.10
CA LYS A 53 10.14 -26.81 -6.02
C LYS A 53 9.86 -25.39 -5.54
N ALA A 54 9.62 -24.45 -6.47
CA ALA A 54 9.27 -23.07 -6.13
C ALA A 54 7.93 -23.02 -5.37
N PHE A 55 6.94 -23.72 -5.86
CA PHE A 55 5.61 -23.81 -5.25
C PHE A 55 5.65 -24.49 -3.86
N ASP A 56 6.46 -25.53 -3.69
CA ASP A 56 6.67 -26.17 -2.38
C ASP A 56 7.26 -25.17 -1.37
N THR A 57 8.23 -24.35 -1.78
CA THR A 57 8.80 -23.28 -0.95
C THR A 57 7.73 -22.26 -0.51
N GLU A 58 6.85 -21.83 -1.42
CA GLU A 58 5.72 -20.96 -1.10
C GLU A 58 4.76 -21.60 -0.09
N MET A 59 4.42 -22.89 -0.28
CA MET A 59 3.51 -23.61 0.60
C MET A 59 4.13 -23.85 1.99
N GLN A 60 5.44 -24.02 2.09
CA GLN A 60 6.16 -24.10 3.36
C GLN A 60 6.12 -22.77 4.10
N SER A 61 6.34 -21.65 3.39
CA SER A 61 6.23 -20.31 3.97
C SER A 61 4.80 -20.02 4.44
N PHE A 62 3.79 -20.40 3.67
CA PHE A 62 2.39 -20.31 4.10
C PHE A 62 2.12 -21.18 5.34
N PHE A 63 2.62 -22.42 5.37
CA PHE A 63 2.43 -23.30 6.50
C PHE A 63 3.06 -22.75 7.79
N TYR A 64 4.23 -22.12 7.69
CA TYR A 64 4.85 -21.42 8.82
C TYR A 64 3.94 -20.29 9.35
N LEU A 65 3.45 -19.43 8.47
CA LEU A 65 2.51 -18.36 8.83
C LEU A 65 1.22 -18.90 9.45
N PHE A 66 0.68 -19.99 8.90
CA PHE A 66 -0.52 -20.65 9.40
C PHE A 66 -0.32 -21.26 10.79
N THR A 67 0.82 -21.88 11.05
CA THR A 67 1.09 -22.45 12.39
C THR A 67 1.25 -21.34 13.44
N ARG A 68 1.85 -20.21 13.09
CA ARG A 68 1.88 -19.03 13.97
C ARG A 68 0.47 -18.52 14.25
N TYR A 69 -0.36 -18.37 13.23
CA TYR A 69 -1.77 -17.99 13.39
C TYR A 69 -2.51 -18.92 14.36
N LEU A 70 -2.33 -20.23 14.23
CA LEU A 70 -2.94 -21.19 15.16
C LEU A 70 -2.44 -21.00 16.59
N ALA A 71 -1.14 -20.75 16.78
CA ALA A 71 -0.55 -20.50 18.08
C ALA A 71 -1.07 -19.23 18.73
N GLU A 72 -1.11 -18.12 18.00
CA GLU A 72 -1.64 -16.83 18.46
C GLU A 72 -3.12 -16.95 18.85
N ARG A 73 -3.93 -17.62 18.01
CA ARG A 73 -5.33 -17.90 18.30
C ARG A 73 -5.55 -18.76 19.55
N ALA A 74 -4.66 -19.71 19.81
CA ALA A 74 -4.75 -20.58 20.99
C ALA A 74 -4.41 -19.84 22.28
N GLN A 75 -3.50 -18.87 22.22
CA GLN A 75 -2.97 -18.17 23.40
C GLN A 75 -3.79 -16.94 23.79
N ASN A 76 -4.79 -16.50 22.97
CA ASN A 76 -5.51 -15.24 23.15
C ASN A 76 -4.52 -14.08 23.41
N HIS A 77 -3.48 -13.98 22.59
CA HIS A 77 -2.54 -12.86 22.67
C HIS A 77 -3.22 -11.59 22.16
N ASP A 78 -4.06 -11.01 23.01
CA ASP A 78 -4.52 -9.65 22.78
C ASP A 78 -3.38 -8.68 23.10
N LEU A 79 -3.19 -7.71 22.23
CA LEU A 79 -2.22 -6.65 22.42
C LEU A 79 -2.56 -5.90 23.73
N ASP A 80 -1.61 -5.85 24.66
CA ASP A 80 -1.79 -5.08 25.90
C ASP A 80 -1.82 -3.59 25.59
N TRP A 81 -3.03 -3.03 25.51
CA TRP A 81 -3.26 -1.65 25.12
C TRP A 81 -2.63 -0.63 26.08
N ASP A 82 -2.49 -0.97 27.36
CA ASP A 82 -1.93 -0.07 28.37
C ASP A 82 -0.41 0.12 28.21
N ARG A 83 0.24 -0.77 27.48
CA ARG A 83 1.67 -0.69 27.18
C ARG A 83 1.97 0.12 25.91
N ILE A 84 0.95 0.50 25.15
CA ILE A 84 1.10 1.27 23.91
C ILE A 84 1.19 2.75 24.26
N LYS A 85 2.28 3.39 23.80
CA LYS A 85 2.52 4.82 23.93
C LYS A 85 2.76 5.45 22.56
N SER A 86 2.57 6.75 22.48
CA SER A 86 3.07 7.52 21.32
C SER A 86 4.59 7.46 21.30
N PRO A 87 5.22 7.34 20.11
CA PRO A 87 6.68 7.35 20.00
C PRO A 87 7.28 8.64 20.56
N GLY A 88 8.48 8.52 21.14
CA GLY A 88 9.26 9.66 21.60
C GLY A 88 9.95 10.44 20.47
N GLU A 89 10.56 11.57 20.81
CA GLU A 89 11.29 12.42 19.85
C GLU A 89 12.54 11.73 19.28
N ASP A 90 13.11 10.80 20.03
CA ASP A 90 14.22 9.95 19.60
C ASP A 90 13.80 8.84 18.61
N GLN A 91 12.51 8.50 18.61
CA GLN A 91 11.94 7.48 17.73
C GLN A 91 11.33 8.07 16.45
N ILE A 92 11.01 9.37 16.43
CA ILE A 92 10.47 10.08 15.26
C ILE A 92 11.25 11.36 15.03
N VAL A 93 12.05 11.36 13.97
CA VAL A 93 12.87 12.52 13.59
C VAL A 93 12.07 13.46 12.67
N PRO A 94 12.01 14.77 12.95
CA PRO A 94 11.39 15.72 12.03
C PRO A 94 12.17 15.84 10.72
N TYR A 95 11.49 15.81 9.58
CA TYR A 95 12.12 15.97 8.26
C TYR A 95 12.93 17.26 8.14
N SER A 96 12.44 18.35 8.75
CA SER A 96 13.12 19.65 8.75
C SER A 96 14.48 19.68 9.46
N SER A 97 14.78 18.67 10.27
CA SER A 97 16.08 18.53 10.94
C SER A 97 17.12 17.76 10.11
N LEU A 98 16.73 17.19 8.97
CA LEU A 98 17.64 16.44 8.12
C LEU A 98 18.62 17.38 7.41
N THR A 99 19.85 16.92 7.31
CA THR A 99 20.90 17.66 6.61
C THR A 99 20.93 17.25 5.13
N PRO A 100 20.86 18.20 4.18
CA PRO A 100 21.05 17.88 2.78
C PRO A 100 22.42 17.23 2.52
N PRO A 101 22.50 16.25 1.60
CA PRO A 101 23.77 15.61 1.27
C PRO A 101 24.75 16.60 0.63
N LYS A 102 26.04 16.37 0.82
CA LYS A 102 27.12 17.19 0.20
C LYS A 102 27.31 16.86 -1.27
N ASP A 103 27.03 15.62 -1.66
CA ASP A 103 27.13 15.12 -3.03
C ASP A 103 26.07 14.03 -3.30
N THR A 104 26.00 13.56 -4.51
CA THR A 104 25.00 12.58 -4.96
C THR A 104 25.54 11.16 -5.08
N SER A 105 26.78 10.90 -4.63
CA SER A 105 27.46 9.61 -4.80
C SER A 105 26.73 8.45 -4.11
N ALA A 106 26.05 8.73 -3.00
CA ALA A 106 25.24 7.76 -2.26
C ALA A 106 24.09 7.16 -3.09
N LEU A 107 23.61 7.87 -4.11
CA LEU A 107 22.57 7.35 -5.01
C LEU A 107 23.01 6.10 -5.79
N ASN A 108 24.32 5.94 -6.08
CA ASN A 108 24.81 4.72 -6.72
C ASN A 108 24.62 3.46 -5.88
N LYS A 109 24.47 3.61 -4.57
CA LYS A 109 24.21 2.54 -3.61
C LYS A 109 22.73 2.25 -3.40
N LEU A 110 21.85 3.02 -4.03
CA LEU A 110 20.41 2.95 -3.88
C LEU A 110 19.77 2.08 -4.97
N ALA A 111 18.72 1.35 -4.60
CA ALA A 111 17.73 0.77 -5.51
C ALA A 111 16.33 1.23 -5.08
N VAL A 112 15.41 1.37 -6.03
CA VAL A 112 14.01 1.74 -5.78
C VAL A 112 13.10 0.55 -6.04
N LEU A 113 12.25 0.21 -5.08
CA LEU A 113 11.26 -0.85 -5.22
C LEU A 113 9.84 -0.29 -5.08
N LYS A 114 9.02 -0.57 -6.09
CA LYS A 114 7.58 -0.27 -6.04
C LYS A 114 6.77 -1.54 -5.82
N VAL A 115 5.92 -1.52 -4.78
CA VAL A 115 4.94 -2.58 -4.52
C VAL A 115 3.84 -2.48 -5.57
N ASN A 116 3.82 -3.39 -6.51
CA ASN A 116 2.98 -3.38 -7.72
C ASN A 116 2.11 -4.64 -7.86
N GLY A 117 1.78 -5.28 -6.75
CA GLY A 117 0.94 -6.49 -6.72
C GLY A 117 -0.56 -6.25 -6.69
N GLY A 118 -1.00 -5.00 -6.49
CA GLY A 118 -2.42 -4.67 -6.28
C GLY A 118 -3.21 -4.49 -7.57
N LEU A 119 -4.40 -5.08 -7.60
CA LEU A 119 -5.45 -4.75 -8.55
C LEU A 119 -6.22 -3.53 -8.05
N GLY A 120 -6.64 -2.64 -8.93
CA GLY A 120 -7.47 -1.50 -8.57
C GLY A 120 -8.95 -1.87 -8.35
N THR A 121 -9.24 -2.97 -7.65
CA THR A 121 -10.61 -3.54 -7.53
C THR A 121 -11.60 -2.59 -6.87
N SER A 122 -11.17 -1.77 -5.90
CA SER A 122 -11.99 -0.74 -5.28
C SER A 122 -12.47 0.33 -6.28
N MET A 123 -11.72 0.53 -7.35
CA MET A 123 -12.04 1.44 -8.47
C MET A 123 -12.61 0.69 -9.68
N GLY A 124 -12.91 -0.60 -9.57
CA GLY A 124 -13.47 -1.44 -10.63
C GLY A 124 -12.48 -1.81 -11.73
N MET A 125 -11.18 -1.79 -11.45
CA MET A 125 -10.15 -2.26 -12.38
C MET A 125 -9.97 -3.78 -12.27
N THR A 126 -9.60 -4.40 -13.37
CA THR A 126 -9.31 -5.84 -13.45
C THR A 126 -7.82 -6.14 -13.67
N GLY A 127 -7.03 -5.14 -14.02
CA GLY A 127 -5.59 -5.24 -14.27
C GLY A 127 -4.74 -4.55 -13.21
N ALA A 128 -3.44 -4.49 -13.46
CA ALA A 128 -2.48 -3.83 -12.58
C ALA A 128 -2.85 -2.35 -12.36
N LYS A 129 -2.96 -1.94 -11.11
CA LYS A 129 -3.33 -0.55 -10.76
C LYS A 129 -2.34 0.47 -11.31
N SER A 130 -1.06 0.11 -11.43
CA SER A 130 -0.01 0.97 -12.00
C SER A 130 -0.21 1.32 -13.47
N ALA A 131 -1.11 0.63 -14.18
CA ALA A 131 -1.53 0.94 -15.53
C ALA A 131 -2.62 2.02 -15.62
N LEU A 132 -3.15 2.48 -14.49
CA LEU A 132 -4.14 3.55 -14.46
C LEU A 132 -3.50 4.87 -14.87
N GLU A 133 -4.12 5.54 -15.83
CA GLU A 133 -3.78 6.89 -16.24
C GLU A 133 -4.18 7.90 -15.14
N VAL A 134 -3.23 8.68 -14.68
CA VAL A 134 -3.41 9.55 -13.52
C VAL A 134 -3.15 11.03 -13.79
N LYS A 135 -2.27 11.36 -14.75
CA LYS A 135 -1.97 12.76 -15.08
C LYS A 135 -1.42 12.87 -16.51
N ASP A 136 -1.93 13.79 -17.30
CA ASP A 136 -1.43 14.15 -18.63
C ASP A 136 -1.15 12.92 -19.53
N ASP A 137 -2.16 12.03 -19.63
CA ASP A 137 -2.14 10.75 -20.36
C ASP A 137 -1.06 9.76 -19.88
N MET A 138 -0.48 9.98 -18.70
CA MET A 138 0.52 9.10 -18.09
C MET A 138 -0.05 8.27 -16.97
N THR A 139 0.41 7.02 -16.92
CA THR A 139 0.07 6.07 -15.86
C THR A 139 0.96 6.26 -14.63
N PHE A 140 0.62 5.62 -13.51
CA PHE A 140 1.50 5.58 -12.33
C PHE A 140 2.90 5.10 -12.70
N LEU A 141 2.99 4.08 -13.54
CA LEU A 141 4.27 3.51 -13.92
C LEU A 141 5.07 4.46 -14.84
N ASP A 142 4.40 5.18 -15.76
CA ASP A 142 5.04 6.20 -16.58
C ASP A 142 5.68 7.30 -15.72
N LEU A 143 4.97 7.77 -14.71
CA LEU A 143 5.48 8.80 -13.81
C LEU A 143 6.66 8.28 -12.98
N THR A 144 6.56 7.06 -12.44
CA THR A 144 7.65 6.43 -11.70
C THR A 144 8.91 6.27 -12.56
N VAL A 145 8.76 5.80 -13.78
CA VAL A 145 9.89 5.64 -14.71
C VAL A 145 10.55 6.99 -15.03
N ARG A 146 9.75 8.02 -15.30
CA ARG A 146 10.26 9.38 -15.55
C ARG A 146 11.00 9.98 -14.35
N GLN A 147 10.49 9.76 -13.13
CA GLN A 147 11.16 10.22 -11.91
C GLN A 147 12.56 9.64 -11.78
N ILE A 148 12.69 8.32 -11.93
CA ILE A 148 13.96 7.63 -11.74
C ILE A 148 14.92 7.90 -12.92
N GLU A 149 14.42 7.96 -14.14
CA GLU A 149 15.22 8.33 -15.31
C GLU A 149 15.78 9.75 -15.19
N HIS A 150 14.96 10.70 -14.73
CA HIS A 150 15.41 12.06 -14.45
C HIS A 150 16.45 12.09 -13.34
N LEU A 151 16.25 11.38 -12.24
CA LEU A 151 17.20 11.24 -11.15
C LEU A 151 18.55 10.71 -11.65
N ASN A 152 18.54 9.64 -12.44
CA ASN A 152 19.73 9.00 -12.99
C ASN A 152 20.47 9.93 -13.94
N THR A 153 19.76 10.57 -14.85
CA THR A 153 20.34 11.47 -15.86
C THR A 153 20.96 12.71 -15.21
N THR A 154 20.23 13.35 -14.29
CA THR A 154 20.67 14.58 -13.63
C THR A 154 21.87 14.35 -12.74
N ASN A 155 21.91 13.25 -12.01
CA ASN A 155 22.99 12.95 -11.06
C ASN A 155 24.09 12.05 -11.64
N LYS A 156 23.93 11.55 -12.88
CA LYS A 156 24.85 10.61 -13.53
C LYS A 156 25.08 9.34 -12.70
N VAL A 157 23.99 8.76 -12.21
CA VAL A 157 23.96 7.56 -11.36
C VAL A 157 23.15 6.44 -12.01
N ASP A 158 23.25 5.23 -11.49
CA ASP A 158 22.45 4.06 -11.91
C ASP A 158 21.59 3.55 -10.75
N VAL A 159 20.43 4.15 -10.55
CA VAL A 159 19.40 3.69 -9.61
C VAL A 159 18.42 2.80 -10.36
N PRO A 160 18.39 1.47 -10.12
CA PRO A 160 17.45 0.58 -10.78
C PRO A 160 16.04 0.70 -10.19
N LEU A 161 15.03 0.42 -11.02
CA LEU A 161 13.64 0.24 -10.60
C LEU A 161 13.30 -1.25 -10.47
N ILE A 162 12.78 -1.62 -9.33
CA ILE A 162 12.33 -2.98 -9.04
C ILE A 162 10.82 -2.95 -8.81
N LEU A 163 10.10 -3.87 -9.44
CA LEU A 163 8.64 -3.98 -9.32
C LEU A 163 8.30 -5.32 -8.67
N MET A 164 7.79 -5.28 -7.44
CA MET A 164 7.19 -6.46 -6.82
C MET A 164 5.77 -6.63 -7.35
N THR A 165 5.56 -7.63 -8.18
CA THR A 165 4.27 -7.98 -8.77
C THR A 165 3.56 -9.07 -7.96
N SER A 166 2.38 -9.46 -8.40
CA SER A 166 1.66 -10.64 -7.92
C SER A 166 1.23 -11.49 -9.11
N PHE A 167 0.78 -12.70 -8.86
CA PHE A 167 0.21 -13.56 -9.90
C PHE A 167 -0.99 -12.91 -10.64
N ASN A 168 -1.57 -11.84 -10.07
CA ASN A 168 -2.63 -11.07 -10.69
C ASN A 168 -2.14 -9.95 -11.62
N THR A 169 -0.94 -9.42 -11.38
CA THR A 169 -0.44 -8.20 -12.04
C THR A 169 0.81 -8.42 -12.88
N HIS A 170 1.45 -9.59 -12.74
CA HIS A 170 2.75 -9.87 -13.36
C HIS A 170 2.71 -9.78 -14.89
N GLU A 171 1.79 -10.51 -15.51
CA GLU A 171 1.63 -10.54 -16.97
C GLU A 171 1.37 -9.14 -17.56
N ASP A 172 0.48 -8.37 -16.93
CA ASP A 172 0.19 -7.00 -17.34
C ASP A 172 1.41 -6.11 -17.19
N THR A 173 2.14 -6.26 -16.07
CA THR A 173 3.35 -5.47 -15.81
C THR A 173 4.42 -5.78 -16.84
N LEU A 174 4.69 -7.06 -17.15
CA LEU A 174 5.65 -7.47 -18.20
C LEU A 174 5.30 -6.91 -19.57
N ARG A 175 4.01 -6.81 -19.89
CA ARG A 175 3.54 -6.20 -21.14
C ARG A 175 3.78 -4.70 -21.17
N ILE A 176 3.51 -4.01 -20.05
CA ILE A 176 3.63 -2.55 -19.94
C ILE A 176 5.10 -2.12 -19.98
N ILE A 177 6.00 -2.80 -19.27
CA ILE A 177 7.41 -2.39 -19.18
C ILE A 177 8.14 -2.47 -20.52
N LYS A 178 7.62 -3.22 -21.51
CA LYS A 178 8.21 -3.28 -22.86
C LYS A 178 8.28 -1.90 -23.53
N LYS A 179 7.37 -0.98 -23.22
CA LYS A 179 7.40 0.39 -23.77
C LYS A 179 8.60 1.21 -23.30
N TYR A 180 9.26 0.80 -22.21
CA TYR A 180 10.44 1.48 -21.66
C TYR A 180 11.76 0.85 -22.09
N ALA A 181 11.76 -0.15 -23.00
CA ALA A 181 12.95 -0.88 -23.42
C ALA A 181 14.06 0.01 -24.00
N ASN A 182 13.73 1.18 -24.54
CA ASN A 182 14.67 2.14 -25.11
C ASN A 182 15.11 3.24 -24.12
N GLN A 183 14.63 3.20 -22.88
CA GLN A 183 15.00 4.17 -21.84
C GLN A 183 16.25 3.69 -21.08
N GLN A 184 17.04 4.65 -20.58
CA GLN A 184 18.24 4.36 -19.80
C GLN A 184 17.88 4.06 -18.34
N LEU A 185 16.96 3.11 -18.14
CA LEU A 185 16.54 2.67 -16.83
C LEU A 185 16.42 1.14 -16.81
N ARG A 186 17.13 0.52 -15.90
CA ARG A 186 17.03 -0.91 -15.67
C ARG A 186 15.80 -1.21 -14.79
N ILE A 187 14.88 -2.01 -15.34
CA ILE A 187 13.66 -2.43 -14.64
C ILE A 187 13.72 -3.94 -14.40
N THR A 188 13.63 -4.36 -13.15
CA THR A 188 13.58 -5.76 -12.73
C THR A 188 12.23 -6.05 -12.10
N THR A 189 11.67 -7.23 -12.36
CA THR A 189 10.39 -7.67 -11.76
C THR A 189 10.57 -8.97 -11.01
N PHE A 190 9.85 -9.12 -9.90
CA PHE A 190 9.69 -10.41 -9.22
C PHE A 190 8.29 -10.52 -8.64
N ASN A 191 7.81 -11.74 -8.43
CA ASN A 191 6.49 -12.01 -7.85
C ASN A 191 6.59 -12.14 -6.34
N GLN A 192 5.60 -11.58 -5.63
CA GLN A 192 5.29 -12.02 -4.28
C GLN A 192 4.67 -13.42 -4.30
N SER A 193 4.64 -14.08 -3.15
CA SER A 193 4.07 -15.42 -2.99
C SER A 193 2.57 -15.45 -3.31
N ARG A 194 2.08 -16.64 -3.57
CA ARG A 194 0.68 -16.94 -3.79
C ARG A 194 0.21 -17.93 -2.72
N TYR A 195 -0.63 -17.43 -1.78
CA TYR A 195 -1.11 -18.24 -0.67
C TYR A 195 -2.56 -18.70 -0.87
N PRO A 196 -2.93 -19.88 -0.39
CA PRO A 196 -4.29 -20.38 -0.48
C PRO A 196 -5.20 -19.64 0.52
N ARG A 197 -6.40 -19.22 0.10
CA ARG A 197 -7.45 -18.85 1.04
C ARG A 197 -7.84 -20.06 1.87
N ILE A 198 -8.23 -19.84 3.11
CA ILE A 198 -8.65 -20.91 4.02
C ILE A 198 -10.10 -20.70 4.43
N PHE A 199 -10.88 -21.77 4.44
CA PHE A 199 -12.24 -21.74 4.95
C PHE A 199 -12.24 -21.42 6.45
N LYS A 200 -13.08 -20.48 6.86
CA LYS A 200 -13.12 -20.02 8.26
C LYS A 200 -13.48 -21.11 9.25
N GLU A 201 -14.35 -22.04 8.85
CA GLU A 201 -14.84 -23.12 9.71
C GLU A 201 -13.86 -24.28 9.84
N SER A 202 -13.41 -24.80 8.71
CA SER A 202 -12.55 -25.99 8.68
C SER A 202 -11.06 -25.67 8.82
N LEU A 203 -10.65 -24.44 8.57
CA LEU A 203 -9.26 -24.00 8.44
C LEU A 203 -8.44 -24.78 7.39
N LEU A 204 -9.12 -25.36 6.40
CA LEU A 204 -8.51 -26.06 5.27
C LEU A 204 -8.40 -25.13 4.04
N PRO A 205 -7.44 -25.38 3.13
CA PRO A 205 -7.25 -24.54 1.95
C PRO A 205 -8.44 -24.65 0.98
N CYS A 206 -8.81 -23.53 0.37
CA CYS A 206 -9.87 -23.48 -0.64
C CYS A 206 -9.45 -24.15 -1.96
N PRO A 207 -8.24 -23.93 -2.52
CA PRO A 207 -7.83 -24.54 -3.78
C PRO A 207 -7.66 -26.05 -3.64
N LYS A 208 -7.94 -26.78 -4.72
CA LYS A 208 -7.80 -28.24 -4.81
C LYS A 208 -6.57 -28.66 -5.62
N THR A 209 -6.11 -27.79 -6.52
CA THR A 209 -4.92 -27.97 -7.35
C THR A 209 -4.14 -26.66 -7.43
N ALA A 210 -2.88 -26.71 -7.84
CA ALA A 210 -2.04 -25.52 -8.03
C ALA A 210 -2.62 -24.59 -9.11
N ASP A 211 -3.33 -25.12 -10.11
CA ASP A 211 -3.95 -24.37 -11.21
C ASP A 211 -5.43 -24.05 -10.99
N ASP A 212 -5.91 -24.19 -9.77
CA ASP A 212 -7.29 -23.86 -9.41
C ASP A 212 -7.60 -22.37 -9.62
N ASP A 213 -8.91 -22.01 -9.62
CA ASP A 213 -9.36 -20.64 -9.86
C ASP A 213 -8.55 -19.65 -9.01
N LYS A 214 -8.06 -18.59 -9.67
CA LYS A 214 -7.32 -17.50 -9.03
C LYS A 214 -8.03 -16.91 -7.80
N LYS A 215 -9.36 -17.04 -7.75
CA LYS A 215 -10.19 -16.59 -6.62
C LYS A 215 -9.94 -17.39 -5.33
N ASN A 216 -9.42 -18.60 -5.42
CA ASN A 216 -9.07 -19.44 -4.27
C ASN A 216 -7.70 -19.09 -3.68
N TRP A 217 -6.97 -18.21 -4.34
CA TRP A 217 -5.64 -17.76 -3.97
C TRP A 217 -5.64 -16.28 -3.62
N TYR A 218 -4.64 -15.84 -2.88
CA TYR A 218 -4.43 -14.43 -2.57
C TYR A 218 -2.94 -14.09 -2.42
N PRO A 219 -2.55 -12.83 -2.71
CA PRO A 219 -1.22 -12.34 -2.36
C PRO A 219 -1.17 -12.01 -0.86
N PRO A 220 -0.13 -12.46 -0.11
CA PRO A 220 -0.11 -12.43 1.36
C PRO A 220 0.14 -11.05 1.98
N GLY A 221 -0.15 -9.99 1.28
CA GLY A 221 0.13 -8.62 1.70
C GLY A 221 1.56 -8.19 1.37
N HIS A 222 1.85 -6.92 1.59
CA HIS A 222 3.16 -6.37 1.22
C HIS A 222 4.30 -6.75 2.17
N GLY A 223 4.02 -7.39 3.31
CA GLY A 223 5.05 -7.95 4.19
C GLY A 223 5.81 -9.13 3.61
N ASP A 224 5.22 -9.82 2.61
CA ASP A 224 5.90 -10.87 1.86
C ASP A 224 7.10 -10.35 1.02
N LEU A 225 7.25 -9.04 0.91
CA LEU A 225 8.37 -8.39 0.24
C LEU A 225 9.71 -9.03 0.57
N TYR A 226 9.96 -9.31 1.83
CA TYR A 226 11.24 -9.79 2.33
C TYR A 226 11.52 -11.21 1.85
N ASN A 227 10.56 -12.11 2.00
CA ASN A 227 10.67 -13.49 1.52
C ASN A 227 10.76 -13.56 -0.01
N ALA A 228 9.91 -12.82 -0.70
CA ALA A 228 9.89 -12.79 -2.15
C ALA A 228 11.18 -12.20 -2.75
N LEU A 229 11.73 -11.15 -2.14
CA LEU A 229 13.00 -10.55 -2.55
C LEU A 229 14.18 -11.52 -2.38
N LEU A 230 14.20 -12.29 -1.29
CA LEU A 230 15.20 -13.32 -1.03
C LEU A 230 15.05 -14.50 -2.00
N HIS A 231 13.85 -15.07 -2.11
CA HIS A 231 13.61 -16.28 -2.89
C HIS A 231 13.74 -16.06 -4.40
N SER A 232 13.47 -14.86 -4.89
CA SER A 232 13.69 -14.50 -6.29
C SER A 232 15.16 -14.33 -6.67
N GLY A 233 16.07 -14.25 -5.69
CA GLY A 233 17.48 -13.95 -5.89
C GLY A 233 17.78 -12.46 -6.13
N VAL A 234 16.78 -11.60 -6.20
CA VAL A 234 16.95 -10.16 -6.46
C VAL A 234 17.72 -9.48 -5.33
N LEU A 235 17.55 -9.91 -4.07
CA LEU A 235 18.34 -9.41 -2.94
C LEU A 235 19.84 -9.63 -3.16
N ASP A 236 20.24 -10.85 -3.48
CA ASP A 236 21.66 -11.19 -3.73
C ASP A 236 22.21 -10.50 -4.96
N GLN A 237 21.41 -10.36 -6.01
CA GLN A 237 21.76 -9.61 -7.21
C GLN A 237 22.07 -8.15 -6.87
N LEU A 238 21.20 -7.45 -6.17
CA LEU A 238 21.39 -6.04 -5.78
C LEU A 238 22.66 -5.86 -4.95
N ILE A 239 22.87 -6.73 -3.96
CA ILE A 239 24.09 -6.69 -3.10
C ILE A 239 25.35 -6.92 -3.96
N SER A 240 25.34 -7.88 -4.89
CA SER A 240 26.45 -8.15 -5.78
C SER A 240 26.77 -6.99 -6.74
N GLU A 241 25.77 -6.18 -7.08
CA GLU A 241 25.88 -4.96 -7.88
C GLU A 241 26.33 -3.73 -7.06
N GLY A 242 26.61 -3.90 -5.76
CA GLY A 242 27.05 -2.84 -4.87
C GLY A 242 25.93 -1.96 -4.35
N LYS A 243 24.66 -2.39 -4.44
CA LYS A 243 23.54 -1.69 -3.80
C LYS A 243 23.54 -2.00 -2.31
N GLU A 244 23.43 -0.95 -1.50
CA GLU A 244 23.42 -1.04 -0.03
C GLU A 244 22.06 -0.68 0.56
N TYR A 245 21.27 0.14 -0.13
CA TYR A 245 20.01 0.69 0.35
C TYR A 245 18.87 0.43 -0.62
N LEU A 246 17.69 0.17 -0.09
CA LEU A 246 16.46 -0.05 -0.84
C LEU A 246 15.39 0.95 -0.36
N PHE A 247 14.88 1.77 -1.28
CA PHE A 247 13.71 2.60 -1.05
C PHE A 247 12.47 1.87 -1.54
N VAL A 248 11.56 1.52 -0.63
CA VAL A 248 10.32 0.79 -0.90
C VAL A 248 9.13 1.72 -0.77
N SER A 249 8.21 1.69 -1.73
CA SER A 249 6.95 2.41 -1.63
C SER A 249 5.86 1.77 -2.47
N ASN A 250 4.61 2.15 -2.22
CA ASN A 250 3.48 1.70 -3.03
C ASN A 250 3.51 2.34 -4.42
N SER A 251 3.21 1.60 -5.46
CA SER A 251 3.14 2.11 -6.84
C SER A 251 2.05 3.17 -7.04
N ASP A 252 1.02 3.20 -6.18
CA ASP A 252 -0.07 4.17 -6.22
C ASP A 252 0.16 5.44 -5.38
N ASN A 253 1.31 5.55 -4.69
CA ASN A 253 1.72 6.76 -3.99
C ASN A 253 2.66 7.60 -4.87
N LEU A 254 2.10 8.62 -5.52
CA LEU A 254 2.85 9.50 -6.41
C LEU A 254 3.77 10.50 -5.68
N GLY A 255 3.58 10.69 -4.37
CA GLY A 255 4.46 11.51 -3.53
C GLY A 255 5.71 10.77 -3.05
N ALA A 256 5.81 9.47 -3.27
CA ALA A 256 6.95 8.65 -2.85
C ALA A 256 8.11 8.74 -3.87
N VAL A 257 8.82 9.84 -3.86
CA VAL A 257 10.00 10.08 -4.69
C VAL A 257 11.29 9.86 -3.88
N VAL A 258 12.42 9.63 -4.57
CA VAL A 258 13.72 9.46 -3.91
C VAL A 258 14.11 10.76 -3.22
N ASP A 259 14.44 10.68 -1.94
CA ASP A 259 14.89 11.81 -1.13
C ASP A 259 16.31 11.58 -0.65
N GLN A 260 17.22 12.45 -1.10
CA GLN A 260 18.64 12.32 -0.80
C GLN A 260 18.96 12.67 0.66
N SER A 261 18.17 13.54 1.30
CA SER A 261 18.38 13.90 2.72
C SER A 261 18.02 12.74 3.63
N ILE A 262 16.97 11.97 3.30
CA ILE A 262 16.61 10.76 4.04
C ILE A 262 17.68 9.68 3.84
N LEU A 263 18.17 9.48 2.61
CA LEU A 263 19.25 8.54 2.35
C LEU A 263 20.52 8.92 3.12
N GLN A 264 20.90 10.20 3.12
CA GLN A 264 22.06 10.69 3.87
C GLN A 264 21.89 10.50 5.37
N HIS A 265 20.72 10.79 5.90
CA HIS A 265 20.41 10.55 7.32
C HIS A 265 20.55 9.06 7.69
N MET A 266 20.09 8.16 6.85
CA MET A 266 20.24 6.72 7.05
C MET A 266 21.72 6.30 7.11
N ILE A 267 22.55 6.88 6.24
CA ILE A 267 23.99 6.64 6.21
C ILE A 267 24.67 7.19 7.48
N ASP A 268 24.39 8.45 7.84
CA ASP A 268 25.03 9.14 8.95
C ASP A 268 24.68 8.49 10.30
N THR A 269 23.45 8.05 10.47
CA THR A 269 22.96 7.41 11.70
C THR A 269 23.23 5.90 11.74
N GLN A 270 23.69 5.31 10.64
CA GLN A 270 23.84 3.86 10.46
C GLN A 270 22.54 3.09 10.77
N ALA A 271 21.40 3.74 10.58
CA ALA A 271 20.09 3.09 10.75
C ALA A 271 19.91 2.01 9.70
N GLU A 272 19.41 0.85 10.13
CA GLU A 272 19.17 -0.29 9.23
C GLU A 272 17.78 -0.22 8.58
N PHE A 273 16.86 0.59 9.15
CA PHE A 273 15.49 0.74 8.67
C PHE A 273 14.94 2.11 9.05
N LEU A 274 14.37 2.82 8.07
CA LEU A 274 13.63 4.06 8.30
C LEU A 274 12.22 3.93 7.73
N MET A 275 11.23 4.49 8.43
CA MET A 275 9.85 4.58 7.98
C MET A 275 9.43 6.03 7.88
N GLU A 276 8.98 6.43 6.69
CA GLU A 276 8.36 7.75 6.54
C GLU A 276 6.95 7.71 7.14
N VAL A 277 6.70 8.61 8.06
CA VAL A 277 5.39 8.89 8.64
C VAL A 277 5.00 10.33 8.34
N THR A 278 3.72 10.64 8.38
CA THR A 278 3.23 12.01 8.17
C THR A 278 2.16 12.34 9.20
N ASP A 279 1.85 13.61 9.39
CA ASP A 279 0.82 14.03 10.33
C ASP A 279 -0.53 13.45 9.93
N LYS A 280 -1.17 12.82 10.91
CA LYS A 280 -2.46 12.12 10.74
C LYS A 280 -3.58 13.12 10.57
N THR A 281 -4.40 12.92 9.54
CA THR A 281 -5.62 13.67 9.29
C THR A 281 -6.87 12.82 9.54
N LYS A 282 -8.04 13.43 9.53
CA LYS A 282 -9.31 12.71 9.63
C LYS A 282 -9.57 11.75 8.45
N ALA A 283 -8.83 11.87 7.36
CA ALA A 283 -8.92 10.96 6.22
C ALA A 283 -8.13 9.65 6.45
N ASP A 284 -7.16 9.65 7.36
CA ASP A 284 -6.18 8.57 7.57
C ASP A 284 -6.54 7.61 8.72
N ILE A 285 -7.80 7.63 9.16
CA ILE A 285 -8.27 6.88 10.34
C ILE A 285 -8.20 5.35 10.21
N LYS A 286 -7.99 4.83 9.02
CA LYS A 286 -7.97 3.37 8.72
C LYS A 286 -6.58 2.79 8.54
N GLY A 287 -5.53 3.60 8.58
CA GLY A 287 -4.17 3.13 8.35
C GLY A 287 -3.37 2.92 9.62
N GLY A 288 -2.20 2.30 9.49
CA GLY A 288 -1.27 2.03 10.58
C GLY A 288 -0.57 3.28 11.11
N THR A 289 -0.06 3.18 12.31
CA THR A 289 0.79 4.21 12.94
C THR A 289 1.99 3.55 13.63
N LEU A 290 3.06 4.31 13.83
CA LEU A 290 4.14 3.89 14.71
C LEU A 290 3.76 4.16 16.17
N VAL A 291 4.11 3.19 17.01
CA VAL A 291 3.90 3.23 18.46
C VAL A 291 5.17 2.84 19.18
N ASP A 292 5.34 3.32 20.40
CA ASP A 292 6.26 2.75 21.36
C ASP A 292 5.57 1.64 22.13
N TYR A 293 6.17 0.46 22.13
CA TYR A 293 5.73 -0.67 22.93
C TYR A 293 6.91 -1.15 23.80
N GLU A 294 6.91 -0.77 25.05
CA GLU A 294 7.97 -1.10 26.03
C GLU A 294 9.39 -0.66 25.59
N GLY A 295 9.50 0.54 25.01
CA GLY A 295 10.76 1.10 24.51
C GLY A 295 11.18 0.60 23.13
N SER A 296 10.36 -0.22 22.47
CA SER A 296 10.57 -0.70 21.10
C SER A 296 9.59 -0.06 20.15
N ILE A 297 10.11 0.53 19.07
CA ILE A 297 9.24 1.07 18.00
C ILE A 297 8.58 -0.06 17.23
N ARG A 298 7.27 0.03 17.03
CA ARG A 298 6.47 -0.95 16.28
C ARG A 298 5.44 -0.29 15.38
N LEU A 299 5.09 -0.95 14.28
CA LEU A 299 3.93 -0.59 13.49
C LEU A 299 2.68 -1.24 14.11
N LEU A 300 1.65 -0.43 14.35
CA LEU A 300 0.34 -0.87 14.79
C LEU A 300 -0.68 -0.61 13.66
N GLU A 301 -1.29 -1.68 13.15
CA GLU A 301 -2.35 -1.62 12.16
C GLU A 301 -3.73 -1.67 12.82
N VAL A 302 -4.74 -1.02 12.24
CA VAL A 302 -6.09 -0.97 12.81
C VAL A 302 -6.69 -2.37 13.06
N ALA A 303 -6.34 -3.35 12.25
CA ALA A 303 -6.81 -4.73 12.40
C ALA A 303 -6.28 -5.45 13.66
N GLN A 304 -5.22 -4.92 14.27
CA GLN A 304 -4.60 -5.46 15.49
C GLN A 304 -5.15 -4.80 16.77
N VAL A 305 -5.94 -3.73 16.60
CA VAL A 305 -6.47 -2.94 17.72
C VAL A 305 -7.70 -3.63 18.30
N PRO A 306 -7.76 -3.89 19.62
CA PRO A 306 -8.97 -4.38 20.28
C PRO A 306 -10.18 -3.50 20.00
N SER A 307 -11.35 -4.10 19.83
CA SER A 307 -12.56 -3.39 19.38
C SER A 307 -12.94 -2.19 20.27
N GLU A 308 -12.71 -2.30 21.57
CA GLU A 308 -12.95 -1.25 22.57
C GLU A 308 -12.01 -0.04 22.43
N HIS A 309 -10.84 -0.21 21.79
CA HIS A 309 -9.83 0.83 21.62
C HIS A 309 -9.73 1.41 20.20
N VAL A 310 -10.57 0.96 19.28
CA VAL A 310 -10.56 1.40 17.88
C VAL A 310 -10.80 2.91 17.75
N GLU A 311 -11.70 3.48 18.57
CA GLU A 311 -11.93 4.94 18.51
C GLU A 311 -10.76 5.74 19.07
N ASP A 312 -10.08 5.23 20.10
CA ASP A 312 -8.81 5.80 20.59
C ASP A 312 -7.72 5.77 19.52
N PHE A 313 -7.60 4.64 18.84
CA PHE A 313 -6.63 4.48 17.73
C PHE A 313 -6.89 5.46 16.58
N LYS A 314 -8.16 5.72 16.26
CA LYS A 314 -8.55 6.69 15.24
C LYS A 314 -8.29 8.14 15.65
N SER A 315 -8.13 8.40 16.93
CA SER A 315 -7.93 9.76 17.45
C SER A 315 -6.63 10.39 16.96
N VAL A 316 -6.73 11.50 16.25
CA VAL A 316 -5.57 12.30 15.81
C VAL A 316 -4.87 13.02 16.96
N ARG A 317 -5.47 13.05 18.16
CA ARG A 317 -4.88 13.64 19.36
C ARG A 317 -3.94 12.67 20.08
N LYS A 318 -4.30 11.38 20.10
CA LYS A 318 -3.51 10.33 20.76
C LYS A 318 -2.42 9.81 19.83
N PHE A 319 -2.78 9.48 18.58
CA PHE A 319 -1.84 9.03 17.56
C PHE A 319 -1.74 10.08 16.46
N LYS A 320 -0.71 10.92 16.54
CA LYS A 320 -0.55 12.11 15.71
C LYS A 320 0.00 11.83 14.32
N ILE A 321 0.63 10.68 14.14
CA ILE A 321 1.32 10.31 12.90
C ILE A 321 0.65 9.13 12.22
N PHE A 322 0.92 8.99 10.92
CA PHE A 322 0.35 7.98 10.05
C PHE A 322 1.44 7.35 9.19
N ASN A 323 1.42 6.03 9.03
CA ASN A 323 2.37 5.29 8.20
C ASN A 323 2.11 5.53 6.70
N THR A 324 3.08 6.07 5.99
CA THR A 324 3.00 6.27 4.54
C THR A 324 3.28 5.01 3.74
N ASN A 325 3.85 3.99 4.36
CA ASN A 325 4.42 2.79 3.75
C ASN A 325 5.60 3.09 2.79
N ASN A 326 6.25 4.24 2.96
CA ASN A 326 7.55 4.54 2.37
C ASN A 326 8.63 4.09 3.35
N ILE A 327 9.46 3.15 2.93
CA ILE A 327 10.40 2.45 3.80
C ILE A 327 11.78 2.48 3.17
N TRP A 328 12.80 2.71 3.98
CA TRP A 328 14.20 2.66 3.60
C TRP A 328 14.88 1.53 4.36
N ILE A 329 15.59 0.66 3.66
CA ILE A 329 16.14 -0.58 4.23
C ILE A 329 17.60 -0.73 3.84
N ASN A 330 18.45 -1.09 4.80
CA ASN A 330 19.80 -1.55 4.53
C ASN A 330 19.77 -3.01 4.07
N LEU A 331 20.24 -3.29 2.85
CA LEU A 331 20.17 -4.61 2.21
C LEU A 331 21.02 -5.66 2.92
N GLN A 332 22.18 -5.28 3.45
CA GLN A 332 23.04 -6.22 4.21
C GLN A 332 22.38 -6.60 5.54
N ALA A 333 21.77 -5.63 6.22
CA ALA A 333 21.02 -5.91 7.45
C ALA A 333 19.82 -6.81 7.16
N LEU A 334 19.07 -6.54 6.06
CA LEU A 334 17.98 -7.40 5.64
C LEU A 334 18.46 -8.83 5.40
N LYS A 335 19.53 -9.01 4.63
CA LYS A 335 20.10 -10.34 4.37
C LYS A 335 20.45 -11.07 5.65
N ARG A 336 21.16 -10.40 6.57
CA ARG A 336 21.53 -10.94 7.88
C ARG A 336 20.30 -11.42 8.68
N ILE A 337 19.24 -10.62 8.75
CA ILE A 337 18.02 -10.95 9.49
C ILE A 337 17.31 -12.14 8.85
N MET A 338 17.21 -12.17 7.52
CA MET A 338 16.58 -13.28 6.79
C MET A 338 17.34 -14.59 6.94
N GLU A 339 18.68 -14.57 6.92
CA GLU A 339 19.52 -15.75 7.11
C GLU A 339 19.44 -16.30 8.54
N GLN A 340 19.12 -15.47 9.52
CA GLN A 340 18.92 -15.86 10.93
C GLN A 340 17.49 -16.36 11.21
N ASP A 341 16.61 -16.39 10.21
CA ASP A 341 15.18 -16.74 10.34
C ASP A 341 14.47 -15.99 11.48
N SER A 342 14.82 -14.70 11.62
CA SER A 342 14.37 -13.88 12.75
C SER A 342 13.30 -12.84 12.35
N MET A 343 12.76 -12.90 11.11
CA MET A 343 11.79 -11.95 10.59
C MET A 343 10.36 -12.42 10.88
N ASP A 344 9.91 -12.21 12.11
CA ASP A 344 8.52 -12.50 12.51
C ASP A 344 7.65 -11.24 12.42
N LEU A 345 6.87 -11.14 11.36
CA LEU A 345 5.91 -10.05 11.17
C LEU A 345 4.57 -10.39 11.83
N GLU A 346 3.89 -9.41 12.39
CA GLU A 346 2.55 -9.54 12.95
C GLU A 346 1.55 -9.97 11.87
N ILE A 347 0.66 -10.89 12.24
CA ILE A 347 -0.34 -11.45 11.33
C ILE A 347 -1.58 -10.57 11.31
N ILE A 348 -2.01 -10.20 10.13
CA ILE A 348 -3.26 -9.48 9.87
C ILE A 348 -4.28 -10.49 9.34
N ILE A 349 -5.33 -10.74 10.11
CA ILE A 349 -6.42 -11.64 9.71
C ILE A 349 -7.42 -10.83 8.89
N ASN A 350 -7.57 -11.14 7.62
CA ASN A 350 -8.48 -10.46 6.71
C ASN A 350 -9.65 -11.38 6.32
N PRO A 351 -10.83 -11.26 6.96
CA PRO A 351 -12.00 -12.04 6.62
C PRO A 351 -12.59 -11.61 5.28
N LYS A 352 -12.96 -12.58 4.45
CA LYS A 352 -13.59 -12.39 3.15
C LYS A 352 -14.76 -13.36 2.99
N GLN A 353 -15.52 -13.17 1.92
CA GLN A 353 -16.50 -14.13 1.43
C GLN A 353 -16.15 -14.49 -0.01
N THR A 354 -16.38 -15.74 -0.36
CA THR A 354 -16.33 -16.21 -1.74
C THR A 354 -17.61 -15.77 -2.49
N ASP A 355 -17.63 -15.91 -3.81
CA ASP A 355 -18.79 -15.51 -4.63
C ASP A 355 -20.05 -16.32 -4.28
N ASP A 356 -19.89 -17.55 -3.79
CA ASP A 356 -20.95 -18.45 -3.28
C ASP A 356 -21.30 -18.23 -1.81
N GLY A 357 -20.75 -17.18 -1.18
CA GLY A 357 -21.09 -16.76 0.18
C GLY A 357 -20.36 -17.48 1.31
N GLN A 358 -19.40 -18.37 1.01
CA GLN A 358 -18.63 -19.06 2.05
C GLN A 358 -17.66 -18.11 2.75
N ALA A 359 -17.58 -18.17 4.07
CA ALA A 359 -16.64 -17.37 4.84
C ALA A 359 -15.21 -17.94 4.73
N VAL A 360 -14.28 -17.11 4.31
CA VAL A 360 -12.85 -17.43 4.19
C VAL A 360 -12.00 -16.40 4.92
N ILE A 361 -10.77 -16.76 5.23
CA ILE A 361 -9.77 -15.85 5.80
C ILE A 361 -8.52 -15.85 4.93
N GLN A 362 -7.85 -14.70 4.94
CA GLN A 362 -6.55 -14.47 4.35
C GLN A 362 -5.61 -14.04 5.49
N LEU A 363 -4.44 -14.64 5.56
CA LEU A 363 -3.40 -14.29 6.52
C LEU A 363 -2.40 -13.38 5.80
N GLU A 364 -2.37 -12.12 6.19
CA GLU A 364 -1.55 -11.10 5.56
C GLU A 364 -0.51 -10.56 6.54
N THR A 365 0.54 -9.96 6.02
CA THR A 365 1.56 -9.24 6.80
C THR A 365 1.86 -7.88 6.17
N ALA A 366 2.31 -6.92 7.00
CA ALA A 366 2.67 -5.58 6.58
C ALA A 366 4.20 -5.41 6.56
N ALA A 367 4.75 -4.81 5.49
CA ALA A 367 6.19 -4.59 5.37
C ALA A 367 6.77 -3.72 6.50
N GLY A 368 6.02 -2.71 6.93
CA GLY A 368 6.46 -1.83 8.02
C GLY A 368 6.56 -2.53 9.39
N ALA A 369 5.90 -3.68 9.57
CA ALA A 369 6.01 -4.45 10.81
C ALA A 369 7.44 -4.98 11.07
N ALA A 370 8.29 -5.01 10.04
CA ALA A 370 9.69 -5.40 10.15
C ALA A 370 10.55 -4.43 10.98
N ILE A 371 10.11 -3.18 11.18
CA ILE A 371 10.87 -2.12 11.85
C ILE A 371 11.50 -2.58 13.17
N LYS A 372 10.82 -3.41 13.97
CA LYS A 372 11.27 -3.92 15.27
C LYS A 372 12.49 -4.86 15.20
N HIS A 373 12.85 -5.38 14.03
CA HIS A 373 13.95 -6.34 13.85
C HIS A 373 15.27 -5.67 13.45
N PHE A 374 15.25 -4.38 13.11
CA PHE A 374 16.38 -3.65 12.59
C PHE A 374 17.01 -2.75 13.66
N LYS A 375 18.32 -2.64 13.66
CA LYS A 375 19.07 -1.78 14.59
C LYS A 375 18.96 -0.32 14.17
N GLY A 376 18.82 0.57 15.16
CA GLY A 376 18.71 2.00 14.92
C GLY A 376 17.47 2.41 14.11
N ALA A 377 16.47 1.52 14.01
CA ALA A 377 15.25 1.78 13.25
C ALA A 377 14.43 2.88 13.90
N HIS A 378 13.94 3.84 13.10
CA HIS A 378 13.09 4.94 13.57
C HIS A 378 12.23 5.51 12.44
N GLY A 379 11.29 6.38 12.82
CA GLY A 379 10.44 7.08 11.87
C GLY A 379 11.00 8.44 11.47
N ILE A 380 10.65 8.90 10.27
CA ILE A 380 10.89 10.28 9.84
C ILE A 380 9.54 10.91 9.54
N ASN A 381 9.22 12.01 10.26
CA ASN A 381 7.98 12.73 10.03
C ASN A 381 8.14 13.66 8.82
N VAL A 382 7.65 13.21 7.67
CA VAL A 382 7.80 13.87 6.38
C VAL A 382 6.62 14.78 6.03
N PRO A 383 6.81 15.77 5.16
CA PRO A 383 5.71 16.59 4.63
C PRO A 383 4.63 15.74 3.96
N ARG A 384 3.39 16.19 4.04
CA ARG A 384 2.23 15.50 3.45
C ARG A 384 2.36 15.31 1.93
N SER A 385 3.12 16.14 1.23
CA SER A 385 3.41 16.01 -0.19
C SER A 385 4.08 14.70 -0.58
N ARG A 386 4.73 14.02 0.38
CA ARG A 386 5.33 12.70 0.16
C ARG A 386 4.31 11.54 0.27
N PHE A 387 3.06 11.84 0.62
CA PHE A 387 1.98 10.86 0.71
C PHE A 387 0.77 11.30 -0.11
N LEU A 388 0.75 10.93 -1.39
CA LEU A 388 -0.30 11.22 -2.36
C LEU A 388 -0.88 9.93 -2.94
N PRO A 389 -1.49 9.05 -2.12
CA PRO A 389 -2.04 7.80 -2.59
C PRO A 389 -3.34 8.03 -3.35
N VAL A 390 -3.56 7.27 -4.41
CA VAL A 390 -4.83 7.24 -5.13
C VAL A 390 -5.58 5.96 -4.77
N LYS A 391 -6.42 6.02 -3.76
CA LYS A 391 -7.23 4.88 -3.27
C LYS A 391 -8.65 4.87 -3.83
N SER A 392 -9.11 6.02 -4.33
CA SER A 392 -10.46 6.23 -4.83
C SER A 392 -10.48 7.18 -6.04
N CYS A 393 -11.62 7.28 -6.71
CA CYS A 393 -11.81 8.26 -7.77
C CYS A 393 -11.84 9.71 -7.25
N SER A 394 -12.08 9.93 -5.95
CA SER A 394 -11.93 11.26 -5.34
C SER A 394 -10.47 11.70 -5.34
N ASP A 395 -9.55 10.80 -4.96
CA ASP A 395 -8.11 11.06 -5.02
C ASP A 395 -7.66 11.25 -6.47
N LEU A 396 -8.19 10.45 -7.39
CA LEU A 396 -7.88 10.55 -8.81
C LEU A 396 -8.30 11.91 -9.37
N LEU A 397 -9.47 12.44 -8.99
CA LEU A 397 -9.91 13.77 -9.41
C LEU A 397 -8.92 14.84 -8.96
N LEU A 398 -8.47 14.77 -7.71
CA LEU A 398 -7.48 15.69 -7.16
C LEU A 398 -6.18 15.67 -7.97
N ILE A 399 -5.64 14.48 -8.23
CA ILE A 399 -4.38 14.32 -8.98
C ILE A 399 -4.51 14.80 -10.44
N LYS A 400 -5.63 14.46 -11.11
CA LYS A 400 -5.88 14.87 -12.50
C LYS A 400 -6.16 16.37 -12.65
N SER A 401 -6.51 17.07 -11.56
CA SER A 401 -6.89 18.48 -11.59
C SER A 401 -5.69 19.43 -11.74
N ASP A 402 -5.98 20.72 -11.80
CA ASP A 402 -5.00 21.81 -11.87
C ASP A 402 -4.37 22.17 -10.52
N ILE A 403 -4.69 21.45 -9.43
CA ILE A 403 -3.99 21.55 -8.14
C ILE A 403 -2.51 21.15 -8.28
N TYR A 404 -2.23 20.16 -9.14
CA TYR A 404 -0.87 19.70 -9.38
C TYR A 404 -0.43 20.01 -10.80
N SER A 405 0.79 20.48 -10.94
CA SER A 405 1.59 20.45 -12.17
C SER A 405 2.53 19.24 -12.15
N LEU A 406 3.04 18.88 -13.32
CA LEU A 406 3.96 17.77 -13.48
C LEU A 406 5.34 18.31 -13.85
N GLU A 407 6.33 18.01 -13.01
CA GLU A 407 7.74 18.35 -13.23
C GLU A 407 8.57 17.06 -13.18
N HIS A 408 9.15 16.68 -14.31
CA HIS A 408 10.02 15.48 -14.43
C HIS A 408 9.41 14.16 -13.88
N GLY A 409 8.08 14.02 -13.95
CA GLY A 409 7.35 12.87 -13.39
C GLY A 409 6.92 13.04 -11.94
N GLU A 410 7.28 14.13 -11.28
CA GLU A 410 6.85 14.48 -9.93
C GLU A 410 5.65 15.40 -9.95
N LEU A 411 4.74 15.21 -8.99
CA LEU A 411 3.59 16.08 -8.78
C LEU A 411 3.99 17.23 -7.85
N VAL A 412 3.95 18.44 -8.38
CA VAL A 412 4.23 19.67 -7.64
C VAL A 412 2.94 20.47 -7.49
N ILE A 413 2.67 20.99 -6.30
CA ILE A 413 1.51 21.89 -6.11
C ILE A 413 1.67 23.08 -7.04
N ASN A 414 0.61 23.39 -7.79
CA ASN A 414 0.59 24.50 -8.71
C ASN A 414 0.88 25.82 -7.95
N PRO A 415 1.95 26.55 -8.29
CA PRO A 415 2.35 27.75 -7.58
C PRO A 415 1.29 28.88 -7.61
N SER A 416 0.32 28.81 -8.53
CA SER A 416 -0.81 29.73 -8.56
C SER A 416 -1.86 29.45 -7.47
N ARG A 417 -1.76 28.33 -6.76
CA ARG A 417 -2.63 28.07 -5.61
C ARG A 417 -2.13 28.86 -4.40
N MET A 418 -3.02 29.69 -3.87
CA MET A 418 -2.69 30.57 -2.74
C MET A 418 -2.65 29.87 -1.37
N PHE A 419 -3.09 28.61 -1.31
CA PHE A 419 -3.19 27.82 -0.08
C PHE A 419 -2.31 26.58 -0.17
N GLU A 420 -1.60 26.26 0.91
CA GLU A 420 -0.77 25.05 0.98
C GLU A 420 -1.61 23.77 1.05
N ASN A 421 -2.83 23.85 1.56
CA ASN A 421 -3.70 22.70 1.73
C ASN A 421 -4.43 22.33 0.44
N THR A 422 -4.51 21.04 0.14
CA THR A 422 -5.31 20.53 -0.96
C THR A 422 -6.80 20.56 -0.62
N PRO A 423 -7.70 20.73 -1.62
CA PRO A 423 -9.13 20.69 -1.38
C PRO A 423 -9.59 19.31 -0.91
N VAL A 424 -10.63 19.26 -0.10
CA VAL A 424 -11.31 18.03 0.28
C VAL A 424 -12.30 17.65 -0.81
N ILE A 425 -12.08 16.53 -1.49
CA ILE A 425 -12.96 16.01 -2.55
C ILE A 425 -13.65 14.73 -2.10
N LYS A 426 -14.98 14.70 -2.18
CA LYS A 426 -15.82 13.54 -1.86
C LYS A 426 -16.76 13.24 -3.02
N LEU A 427 -16.51 12.16 -3.73
CA LEU A 427 -17.36 11.65 -4.77
C LEU A 427 -18.15 10.43 -4.28
N GLY A 428 -19.45 10.44 -4.49
CA GLY A 428 -20.37 9.37 -4.09
C GLY A 428 -20.29 8.12 -4.96
N ASP A 429 -21.21 7.19 -4.73
CA ASP A 429 -21.18 5.82 -5.30
C ASP A 429 -21.19 5.79 -6.84
N HIS A 430 -21.81 6.74 -7.50
CA HIS A 430 -21.84 6.85 -8.95
C HIS A 430 -20.44 7.08 -9.57
N PHE A 431 -19.45 7.45 -8.76
CA PHE A 431 -18.08 7.70 -9.18
C PHE A 431 -17.08 6.63 -8.71
N LYS A 432 -17.53 5.61 -7.99
CA LYS A 432 -16.62 4.59 -7.40
C LYS A 432 -15.80 3.84 -8.45
N LYS A 433 -16.42 3.50 -9.60
CA LYS A 433 -15.74 2.77 -10.67
C LYS A 433 -15.12 3.74 -11.66
N ILE A 434 -13.89 3.46 -12.11
CA ILE A 434 -13.13 4.31 -13.02
C ILE A 434 -13.91 4.61 -14.34
N GLN A 435 -14.58 3.63 -14.91
CA GLN A 435 -15.39 3.82 -16.11
C GLN A 435 -16.55 4.80 -15.88
N GLN A 436 -17.18 4.74 -14.70
CA GLN A 436 -18.26 5.62 -14.31
C GLN A 436 -17.75 7.04 -14.02
N PHE A 437 -16.57 7.15 -13.42
CA PHE A 437 -15.87 8.42 -13.23
C PHE A 437 -15.56 9.07 -14.59
N GLN A 438 -14.89 8.37 -15.49
CA GLN A 438 -14.52 8.88 -16.82
C GLN A 438 -15.74 9.31 -17.63
N LYS A 439 -16.85 8.55 -17.57
CA LYS A 439 -18.10 8.90 -18.27
C LYS A 439 -18.72 10.20 -17.78
N ARG A 440 -18.54 10.55 -16.48
CA ARG A 440 -19.17 11.72 -15.85
C ARG A 440 -18.37 13.01 -15.95
N PHE A 441 -17.11 12.94 -16.33
CA PHE A 441 -16.27 14.12 -16.57
C PHE A 441 -15.91 14.21 -18.06
N LYS A 442 -16.54 15.13 -18.82
CA LYS A 442 -16.11 15.42 -20.20
C LYS A 442 -14.69 16.00 -20.22
N LYS A 443 -14.34 16.78 -19.21
CA LYS A 443 -13.01 17.28 -18.87
C LYS A 443 -12.95 17.49 -17.37
N ILE A 444 -11.80 17.24 -16.79
CA ILE A 444 -11.57 17.49 -15.36
C ILE A 444 -11.79 18.98 -15.08
N PRO A 445 -12.61 19.36 -14.09
CA PRO A 445 -12.85 20.75 -13.75
C PRO A 445 -11.60 21.42 -13.19
N LYS A 446 -11.55 22.75 -13.35
CA LYS A 446 -10.56 23.59 -12.66
C LYS A 446 -10.97 23.74 -11.22
N VAL A 447 -10.06 23.43 -10.30
CA VAL A 447 -10.33 23.41 -8.85
C VAL A 447 -9.25 24.13 -8.04
N LEU A 448 -8.47 24.98 -8.70
CA LEU A 448 -7.34 25.71 -8.08
C LEU A 448 -7.75 26.50 -6.82
N GLU A 449 -8.93 27.10 -6.85
CA GLU A 449 -9.50 27.90 -5.75
C GLU A 449 -10.57 27.14 -4.95
N LEU A 450 -10.63 25.82 -5.08
CA LEU A 450 -11.59 24.98 -4.37
C LEU A 450 -11.08 24.68 -2.96
N ASP A 451 -11.99 24.67 -1.96
CA ASP A 451 -11.75 24.22 -0.59
C ASP A 451 -12.40 22.86 -0.35
N HIS A 452 -13.63 22.70 -0.78
CA HIS A 452 -14.41 21.50 -0.54
C HIS A 452 -15.35 21.18 -1.71
N LEU A 453 -15.33 19.93 -2.17
CA LEU A 453 -16.28 19.39 -3.13
C LEU A 453 -16.94 18.14 -2.56
N THR A 454 -18.27 18.14 -2.53
CA THR A 454 -19.07 16.92 -2.34
C THR A 454 -20.00 16.74 -3.51
N VAL A 455 -19.96 15.57 -4.15
CA VAL A 455 -20.86 15.19 -5.23
C VAL A 455 -21.56 13.89 -4.89
N THR A 456 -22.87 13.91 -4.86
CA THR A 456 -23.70 12.72 -4.59
C THR A 456 -24.73 12.54 -5.68
N GLY A 457 -24.99 11.30 -6.11
CA GLY A 457 -25.96 10.97 -7.15
C GLY A 457 -25.38 11.05 -8.57
N ASP A 458 -26.27 11.05 -9.56
CA ASP A 458 -25.91 10.99 -10.99
C ASP A 458 -25.63 12.38 -11.54
N VAL A 459 -24.38 12.82 -11.44
CA VAL A 459 -23.93 14.16 -11.85
C VAL A 459 -22.89 14.05 -12.97
N TYR A 460 -23.06 14.85 -14.01
CA TYR A 460 -22.16 14.94 -15.17
C TYR A 460 -21.57 16.34 -15.27
N PHE A 461 -20.29 16.41 -15.52
CA PHE A 461 -19.56 17.67 -15.68
C PHE A 461 -19.22 17.91 -17.15
N GLY A 462 -19.54 19.11 -17.62
CA GLY A 462 -19.18 19.61 -18.93
C GLY A 462 -17.68 19.92 -19.06
N ARG A 463 -17.33 20.57 -20.16
CA ARG A 463 -15.96 21.05 -20.41
C ARG A 463 -15.76 22.43 -19.75
N ASN A 464 -14.50 22.71 -19.35
CA ASN A 464 -14.12 24.02 -18.82
C ASN A 464 -14.96 24.48 -17.59
N VAL A 465 -15.43 23.53 -16.80
CA VAL A 465 -16.10 23.84 -15.53
C VAL A 465 -15.06 24.32 -14.53
N THR A 466 -15.42 25.37 -13.75
CA THR A 466 -14.57 25.90 -12.66
C THR A 466 -15.32 25.79 -11.34
N LEU A 467 -14.68 25.23 -10.33
CA LEU A 467 -15.24 25.09 -8.97
C LEU A 467 -14.38 25.89 -7.99
N ARG A 468 -15.02 26.71 -7.13
CA ARG A 468 -14.35 27.58 -6.16
C ARG A 468 -14.99 27.51 -4.79
N GLY A 469 -14.19 27.68 -3.75
CA GLY A 469 -14.65 27.64 -2.35
C GLY A 469 -15.31 26.31 -2.00
N THR A 470 -16.50 26.31 -1.42
CA THR A 470 -17.26 25.12 -1.04
C THR A 470 -18.37 24.84 -2.04
N VAL A 471 -18.31 23.67 -2.71
CA VAL A 471 -19.31 23.26 -3.70
C VAL A 471 -19.90 21.90 -3.27
N ILE A 472 -21.22 21.84 -3.16
CA ILE A 472 -21.96 20.63 -2.82
C ILE A 472 -23.02 20.39 -3.90
N ILE A 473 -22.99 19.21 -4.52
CA ILE A 473 -23.93 18.84 -5.60
C ILE A 473 -24.60 17.53 -5.22
N VAL A 474 -25.92 17.53 -5.13
CA VAL A 474 -26.72 16.37 -4.75
C VAL A 474 -27.81 16.12 -5.78
N ALA A 475 -27.63 15.11 -6.63
CA ALA A 475 -28.71 14.58 -7.45
C ALA A 475 -29.53 13.59 -6.63
N ASN A 476 -30.86 13.79 -6.56
CA ASN A 476 -31.76 12.87 -5.89
C ASN A 476 -31.83 11.52 -6.65
N GLU A 477 -32.29 10.49 -5.97
CA GLU A 477 -32.46 9.16 -6.56
C GLU A 477 -33.36 9.24 -7.82
N GLY A 478 -32.90 8.62 -8.92
CA GLY A 478 -33.60 8.65 -10.20
C GLY A 478 -33.47 9.97 -10.98
N GLN A 479 -32.77 10.95 -10.44
CA GLN A 479 -32.54 12.24 -11.10
C GLN A 479 -31.09 12.36 -11.58
N ARG A 480 -30.88 13.14 -12.65
CA ARG A 480 -29.57 13.47 -13.21
C ARG A 480 -29.36 14.97 -13.21
N ILE A 481 -28.16 15.38 -12.86
CA ILE A 481 -27.69 16.76 -12.96
C ILE A 481 -26.60 16.85 -14.01
N ASP A 482 -26.80 17.72 -15.01
CA ASP A 482 -25.78 18.03 -16.02
C ASP A 482 -25.24 19.44 -15.77
N ILE A 483 -23.97 19.55 -15.41
CA ILE A 483 -23.25 20.82 -15.28
C ILE A 483 -22.78 21.26 -16.66
N PRO A 484 -23.25 22.42 -17.16
CA PRO A 484 -22.95 22.88 -18.53
C PRO A 484 -21.46 23.16 -18.76
N ASP A 485 -21.07 23.15 -20.04
CA ASP A 485 -19.73 23.59 -20.45
C ASP A 485 -19.51 25.06 -20.04
N GLY A 486 -18.33 25.38 -19.51
CA GLY A 486 -17.92 26.72 -19.07
C GLY A 486 -18.58 27.23 -17.77
N CYS A 487 -19.32 26.38 -17.07
CA CYS A 487 -20.00 26.75 -15.82
C CYS A 487 -18.98 27.07 -14.71
N ILE A 488 -19.24 28.13 -13.95
CA ILE A 488 -18.49 28.48 -12.75
C ILE A 488 -19.41 28.28 -11.54
N LEU A 489 -19.00 27.44 -10.60
CA LEU A 489 -19.68 27.21 -9.33
C LEU A 489 -18.80 27.69 -8.20
N GLU A 490 -19.27 28.70 -7.47
CA GLU A 490 -18.55 29.30 -6.34
C GLU A 490 -19.44 29.34 -5.12
N ASN A 491 -19.02 28.68 -4.03
CA ASN A 491 -19.76 28.62 -2.77
C ASN A 491 -21.23 28.25 -2.99
N ARG A 492 -21.48 27.09 -3.67
CA ARG A 492 -22.82 26.68 -4.11
C ARG A 492 -23.23 25.32 -3.56
N LEU A 493 -24.48 25.26 -3.14
CA LEU A 493 -25.24 24.03 -2.92
C LEU A 493 -26.23 23.86 -4.09
N LEU A 494 -26.10 22.77 -4.84
CA LEU A 494 -27.01 22.40 -5.91
C LEU A 494 -27.72 21.10 -5.50
N SER A 495 -29.06 21.13 -5.51
CA SER A 495 -29.87 19.96 -5.25
C SER A 495 -31.09 19.92 -6.19
N GLY A 496 -31.54 18.70 -6.53
CA GLY A 496 -32.73 18.50 -7.34
C GLY A 496 -32.50 18.43 -8.86
N ASN A 497 -33.56 18.55 -9.64
CA ASN A 497 -33.54 18.40 -11.08
C ASN A 497 -33.15 19.72 -11.78
N LEU A 498 -31.92 19.78 -12.27
CA LEU A 498 -31.30 21.03 -12.76
C LEU A 498 -31.68 21.41 -14.22
N ASN A 499 -32.92 21.25 -14.58
CA ASN A 499 -33.45 22.00 -15.73
C ASN A 499 -33.56 23.52 -15.44
N MET A 500 -33.23 23.97 -14.23
CA MET A 500 -33.26 25.38 -13.80
C MET A 500 -31.93 26.13 -13.94
N ILE A 501 -30.82 25.50 -14.25
CA ILE A 501 -29.51 26.22 -14.39
C ILE A 501 -29.48 27.13 -15.61
N VAL A 502 -30.20 26.81 -16.64
CA VAL A 502 -30.27 27.65 -17.84
C VAL A 502 -30.90 29.02 -17.55
N SER A 503 -31.83 29.10 -16.59
CA SER A 503 -32.46 30.36 -16.20
C SER A 503 -31.63 31.26 -15.28
N LEU A 504 -30.69 30.70 -14.47
CA LEU A 504 -29.84 31.51 -13.60
C LEU A 504 -28.61 32.08 -14.31
N LEU A 505 -28.09 31.43 -15.33
CA LEU A 505 -27.01 31.96 -16.17
C LEU A 505 -27.44 33.17 -17.02
N PHE A 506 -28.70 33.32 -17.33
CA PHE A 506 -29.22 34.48 -18.05
C PHE A 506 -29.43 35.73 -17.19
N ILE A 507 -29.42 35.60 -15.86
CA ILE A 507 -29.61 36.74 -14.95
C ILE A 507 -28.28 37.48 -14.68
N TYR A 508 -27.14 36.82 -14.77
CA TYR A 508 -25.84 37.45 -14.53
C TYR A 508 -25.11 38.01 -15.75
N SER A 509 -25.62 37.76 -16.97
CA SER A 509 -25.07 38.36 -18.20
C SER A 509 -25.71 39.69 -18.60
N ARG A 510 -26.57 40.28 -17.76
CA ARG A 510 -27.30 41.53 -18.06
C ARG A 510 -27.21 42.63 -17.01
N PHE A 511 -26.06 42.75 -16.32
CA PHE A 511 -25.72 44.01 -15.67
C PHE A 511 -24.28 44.39 -16.02
N PRO A 512 -24.08 45.62 -16.52
CA PRO A 512 -22.80 46.12 -16.99
C PRO A 512 -21.78 46.34 -15.84
#